data_ac75bdeda2f0e49ac10df2dddf751172
#
_entry.id   ac75bdeda2f0e49ac10df2dddf751172
#
_cell.length_a   1.000
_cell.length_b   1.000
_cell.length_c   1.000
_cell.angle_alpha   90.00
_cell.angle_beta   90.00
_cell.angle_gamma   90.00
#
_symmetry.space_group_name_H-M   'P 1'
#
loop_
_entity.id
_entity.type
_entity.pdbx_description
1 polymer ?
#
loop_
_entity_poly.entity_id
_entity_poly.type
_entity_poly.pdbx_seq_one_letter_code
_entity_poly.pdbx_strand_id
1 'polypeptide(L)'
;MDKRIAIVTGANRGIGTEVVRQLAEKKWKVILTARDEAQGRKACEDLAGRGLDVQFHRLDVTDPENIHRLAQDLKADPGRLDVLVNNAGVLMDEDRGSDRITIETLRRTMEANFFGPFQLSQALLPLLNRSDDARIVNVSSGLGQLSDGGGGYPAYSISKAALNMMTVQLAEDLKGRVKVNSVCPGWVRTEMGGPGATRSVEKGAESIVWLATDPMIPNGKFIRDRKEIAW
;
A
#
# COMPACT_ATOMS: atom_id res chain seq x y z
N MET A 1 9.29 -22.01 -13.17
CA MET A 1 8.54 -21.45 -12.01
C MET A 1 7.68 -20.32 -12.51
N ASP A 2 6.42 -20.32 -12.18
CA ASP A 2 5.52 -19.23 -12.52
C ASP A 2 5.99 -17.92 -11.88
N LYS A 3 5.84 -16.81 -12.60
CA LYS A 3 6.21 -15.50 -12.06
C LYS A 3 5.37 -15.18 -10.83
N ARG A 4 5.98 -14.57 -9.83
CA ARG A 4 5.24 -13.99 -8.70
C ARG A 4 4.44 -12.77 -9.16
N ILE A 5 3.30 -12.55 -8.53
CA ILE A 5 2.32 -11.54 -8.90
C ILE A 5 2.10 -10.60 -7.74
N ALA A 6 2.27 -9.30 -7.98
CA ALA A 6 2.01 -8.27 -7.00
C ALA A 6 1.01 -7.23 -7.51
N ILE A 7 0.21 -6.70 -6.59
CA ILE A 7 -0.63 -5.50 -6.81
C ILE A 7 -0.07 -4.37 -5.96
N VAL A 8 0.03 -3.18 -6.55
CA VAL A 8 0.40 -1.95 -5.84
C VAL A 8 -0.68 -0.90 -6.07
N THR A 9 -1.31 -0.44 -4.98
CA THR A 9 -2.37 0.58 -5.08
C THR A 9 -1.80 1.98 -5.10
N GLY A 10 -2.46 2.92 -5.82
CA GLY A 10 -2.02 4.31 -5.92
C GLY A 10 -0.63 4.44 -6.54
N ALA A 11 -0.35 3.65 -7.58
CA ALA A 11 0.99 3.47 -8.12
C ALA A 11 1.29 4.26 -9.41
N ASN A 12 0.47 5.27 -9.73
CA ASN A 12 0.71 6.16 -10.88
C ASN A 12 1.84 7.18 -10.65
N ARG A 13 2.33 7.34 -9.41
CA ARG A 13 3.40 8.28 -9.04
C ARG A 13 4.07 7.91 -7.71
N GLY A 14 5.18 8.58 -7.41
CA GLY A 14 5.85 8.55 -6.12
C GLY A 14 6.29 7.16 -5.68
N ILE A 15 6.09 6.84 -4.39
CA ILE A 15 6.52 5.57 -3.80
C ILE A 15 5.88 4.38 -4.52
N GLY A 16 4.59 4.45 -4.86
CA GLY A 16 3.89 3.35 -5.52
C GLY A 16 4.51 2.96 -6.86
N THR A 17 4.79 3.93 -7.74
CA THR A 17 5.46 3.69 -9.04
C THR A 17 6.84 3.08 -8.83
N GLU A 18 7.58 3.56 -7.85
CA GLU A 18 8.91 3.05 -7.54
C GLU A 18 8.89 1.60 -7.02
N VAL A 19 7.91 1.26 -6.17
CA VAL A 19 7.67 -0.12 -5.73
C VAL A 19 7.38 -1.03 -6.93
N VAL A 20 6.49 -0.59 -7.83
CA VAL A 20 6.20 -1.32 -9.09
C VAL A 20 7.48 -1.55 -9.89
N ARG A 21 8.30 -0.51 -10.09
CA ARG A 21 9.56 -0.61 -10.82
C ARG A 21 10.50 -1.64 -10.21
N GLN A 22 10.76 -1.54 -8.89
CA GLN A 22 11.68 -2.43 -8.19
C GLN A 22 11.20 -3.89 -8.17
N LEU A 23 9.89 -4.13 -8.03
CA LEU A 23 9.32 -5.48 -8.10
C LEU A 23 9.43 -6.07 -9.51
N ALA A 24 9.12 -5.29 -10.54
CA ALA A 24 9.19 -5.74 -11.93
C ALA A 24 10.64 -6.01 -12.39
N GLU A 25 11.63 -5.24 -11.91
CA GLU A 25 13.06 -5.53 -12.10
C GLU A 25 13.49 -6.89 -11.50
N LYS A 26 12.81 -7.34 -10.44
CA LYS A 26 12.98 -8.69 -9.87
C LYS A 26 12.24 -9.78 -10.66
N LYS A 27 11.75 -9.44 -11.87
CA LYS A 27 11.03 -10.35 -12.77
C LYS A 27 9.64 -10.78 -12.28
N TRP A 28 9.01 -9.97 -11.43
CA TRP A 28 7.63 -10.17 -11.04
C TRP A 28 6.67 -9.62 -12.10
N LYS A 29 5.46 -10.19 -12.20
CA LYS A 29 4.33 -9.55 -12.87
C LYS A 29 3.69 -8.59 -11.87
N VAL A 30 3.65 -7.29 -12.20
CA VAL A 30 3.14 -6.28 -11.27
C VAL A 30 1.91 -5.60 -11.86
N ILE A 31 0.84 -5.59 -11.08
CA ILE A 31 -0.40 -4.89 -11.41
C ILE A 31 -0.35 -3.52 -10.74
N LEU A 32 -0.12 -2.51 -11.55
CA LEU A 32 -0.16 -1.11 -11.17
C LEU A 32 -1.61 -0.65 -11.13
N THR A 33 -2.06 -0.12 -10.00
CA THR A 33 -3.42 0.43 -9.94
C THR A 33 -3.45 1.91 -9.59
N ALA A 34 -4.39 2.64 -10.16
CA ALA A 34 -4.64 4.05 -9.89
C ALA A 34 -6.11 4.39 -10.19
N ARG A 35 -6.65 5.41 -9.50
CA ARG A 35 -8.00 5.91 -9.76
C ARG A 35 -8.10 6.73 -11.06
N ASP A 36 -7.06 7.52 -11.35
CA ASP A 36 -6.93 8.25 -12.61
C ASP A 36 -6.38 7.31 -13.68
N GLU A 37 -7.22 6.99 -14.64
CA GLU A 37 -6.90 6.04 -15.70
C GLU A 37 -5.80 6.56 -16.63
N ALA A 38 -5.82 7.83 -16.99
CA ALA A 38 -4.84 8.40 -17.91
C ALA A 38 -3.43 8.41 -17.30
N GLN A 39 -3.32 8.85 -16.04
CA GLN A 39 -2.04 8.83 -15.32
C GLN A 39 -1.55 7.41 -15.05
N GLY A 40 -2.46 6.48 -14.71
CA GLY A 40 -2.13 5.09 -14.47
C GLY A 40 -1.61 4.38 -15.73
N ARG A 41 -2.29 4.57 -16.88
CA ARG A 41 -1.85 4.02 -18.16
C ARG A 41 -0.48 4.57 -18.57
N LYS A 42 -0.29 5.89 -18.47
CA LYS A 42 1.01 6.50 -18.76
C LYS A 42 2.13 5.93 -17.91
N ALA A 43 1.95 5.82 -16.60
CA ALA A 43 2.95 5.24 -15.71
C ALA A 43 3.25 3.77 -16.07
N CYS A 44 2.23 2.99 -16.44
CA CYS A 44 2.39 1.63 -16.89
C CYS A 44 3.16 1.54 -18.21
N GLU A 45 2.83 2.36 -19.20
CA GLU A 45 3.51 2.45 -20.50
C GLU A 45 4.99 2.82 -20.35
N ASP A 46 5.29 3.81 -19.49
CA ASP A 46 6.67 4.24 -19.19
C ASP A 46 7.52 3.09 -18.60
N LEU A 47 6.92 2.25 -17.75
CA LEU A 47 7.60 1.09 -17.17
C LEU A 47 7.69 -0.08 -18.18
N ALA A 48 6.63 -0.37 -18.89
CA ALA A 48 6.59 -1.40 -19.92
C ALA A 48 7.59 -1.10 -21.07
N GLY A 49 7.75 0.16 -21.45
CA GLY A 49 8.74 0.62 -22.41
C GLY A 49 10.21 0.34 -22.01
N ARG A 50 10.45 0.08 -20.72
CA ARG A 50 11.74 -0.39 -20.19
C ARG A 50 11.86 -1.93 -20.16
N GLY A 51 10.90 -2.66 -20.74
CA GLY A 51 10.87 -4.11 -20.74
C GLY A 51 10.42 -4.74 -19.41
N LEU A 52 9.75 -3.98 -18.55
CA LEU A 52 9.22 -4.45 -17.28
C LEU A 52 7.82 -5.07 -17.46
N ASP A 53 7.54 -6.16 -16.74
CA ASP A 53 6.24 -6.85 -16.78
C ASP A 53 5.23 -6.17 -15.85
N VAL A 54 4.62 -5.10 -16.37
CA VAL A 54 3.66 -4.28 -15.64
C VAL A 54 2.35 -4.21 -16.41
N GLN A 55 1.23 -4.39 -15.71
CA GLN A 55 -0.11 -4.22 -16.24
C GLN A 55 -0.85 -3.15 -15.44
N PHE A 56 -1.67 -2.35 -16.14
CA PHE A 56 -2.50 -1.35 -15.48
C PHE A 56 -3.91 -1.89 -15.24
N HIS A 57 -4.45 -1.63 -14.03
CA HIS A 57 -5.86 -1.81 -13.72
C HIS A 57 -6.39 -0.56 -13.01
N ARG A 58 -7.53 -0.03 -13.47
CA ARG A 58 -8.17 1.10 -12.78
C ARG A 58 -8.71 0.67 -11.43
N LEU A 59 -8.35 1.42 -10.38
CA LEU A 59 -8.86 1.18 -9.03
C LEU A 59 -8.96 2.50 -8.25
N ASP A 60 -10.18 2.85 -7.87
CA ASP A 60 -10.41 3.75 -6.76
C ASP A 60 -10.68 2.89 -5.52
N VAL A 61 -9.81 2.99 -4.51
CA VAL A 61 -9.92 2.18 -3.28
C VAL A 61 -11.11 2.60 -2.41
N THR A 62 -11.73 3.74 -2.69
CA THR A 62 -12.93 4.22 -1.99
C THR A 62 -14.23 3.78 -2.66
N ASP A 63 -14.14 3.09 -3.80
CA ASP A 63 -15.29 2.58 -4.57
C ASP A 63 -15.39 1.05 -4.46
N PRO A 64 -16.36 0.51 -3.73
CA PRO A 64 -16.54 -0.93 -3.57
C PRO A 64 -16.74 -1.68 -4.89
N GLU A 65 -17.38 -1.05 -5.90
CA GLU A 65 -17.59 -1.66 -7.21
C GLU A 65 -16.27 -1.81 -7.98
N ASN A 66 -15.34 -0.83 -7.85
CA ASN A 66 -13.99 -0.94 -8.41
C ASN A 66 -13.21 -2.08 -7.75
N ILE A 67 -13.31 -2.23 -6.43
CA ILE A 67 -12.67 -3.32 -5.68
C ILE A 67 -13.23 -4.69 -6.13
N HIS A 68 -14.56 -4.79 -6.24
CA HIS A 68 -15.22 -6.01 -6.67
C HIS A 68 -14.80 -6.42 -8.10
N ARG A 69 -14.80 -5.48 -9.03
CA ARG A 69 -14.38 -5.70 -10.42
C ARG A 69 -12.92 -6.17 -10.48
N LEU A 70 -12.00 -5.49 -9.79
CA LEU A 70 -10.60 -5.91 -9.72
C LEU A 70 -10.49 -7.37 -9.22
N ALA A 71 -11.19 -7.72 -8.16
CA ALA A 71 -11.14 -9.08 -7.62
C ALA A 71 -11.67 -10.13 -8.60
N GLN A 72 -12.73 -9.81 -9.37
CA GLN A 72 -13.28 -10.68 -10.42
C GLN A 72 -12.30 -10.86 -11.58
N ASP A 73 -11.72 -9.75 -12.09
CA ASP A 73 -10.78 -9.78 -13.20
C ASP A 73 -9.54 -10.61 -12.83
N LEU A 74 -9.01 -10.41 -11.63
CA LEU A 74 -7.86 -11.17 -11.13
C LEU A 74 -8.16 -12.64 -10.82
N LYS A 75 -9.41 -12.97 -10.50
CA LYS A 75 -9.85 -14.36 -10.34
C LYS A 75 -9.86 -15.09 -11.68
N ALA A 76 -10.19 -14.40 -12.77
CA ALA A 76 -10.17 -14.92 -14.13
C ALA A 76 -8.73 -15.06 -14.65
N ASP A 77 -7.91 -14.04 -14.48
CA ASP A 77 -6.48 -14.00 -14.83
C ASP A 77 -5.74 -13.01 -13.92
N PRO A 78 -4.70 -13.44 -13.19
CA PRO A 78 -3.97 -14.72 -13.22
C PRO A 78 -4.50 -15.80 -12.26
N GLY A 79 -5.60 -15.57 -11.55
CA GLY A 79 -6.18 -16.53 -10.61
C GLY A 79 -5.46 -16.69 -9.27
N ARG A 80 -4.31 -16.04 -9.07
CA ARG A 80 -3.48 -16.05 -7.86
C ARG A 80 -2.92 -14.66 -7.60
N LEU A 81 -2.64 -14.35 -6.35
CA LEU A 81 -1.93 -13.15 -5.93
C LEU A 81 -0.90 -13.51 -4.86
N ASP A 82 0.35 -13.08 -5.02
CA ASP A 82 1.39 -13.32 -4.04
C ASP A 82 1.55 -12.14 -3.06
N VAL A 83 1.43 -10.89 -3.55
CA VAL A 83 1.60 -9.70 -2.71
C VAL A 83 0.55 -8.63 -3.03
N LEU A 84 -0.09 -8.13 -1.98
CA LEU A 84 -0.86 -6.89 -1.99
C LEU A 84 -0.08 -5.79 -1.27
N VAL A 85 0.20 -4.69 -1.97
CA VAL A 85 0.76 -3.47 -1.38
C VAL A 85 -0.32 -2.40 -1.33
N ASN A 86 -0.87 -2.16 -0.14
CA ASN A 86 -1.79 -1.06 0.14
C ASN A 86 -0.99 0.23 0.30
N ASN A 87 -0.68 0.88 -0.84
CA ASN A 87 0.09 2.13 -0.87
C ASN A 87 -0.79 3.36 -1.11
N ALA A 88 -1.96 3.22 -1.72
CA ALA A 88 -2.87 4.34 -1.90
C ALA A 88 -3.19 5.02 -0.56
N GLY A 89 -3.18 6.35 -0.56
CA GLY A 89 -3.50 7.14 0.61
C GLY A 89 -3.54 8.62 0.29
N VAL A 90 -4.21 9.36 1.17
CA VAL A 90 -4.38 10.81 1.06
C VAL A 90 -3.97 11.49 2.36
N LEU A 91 -3.45 12.69 2.24
CA LEU A 91 -3.28 13.68 3.30
C LEU A 91 -3.97 14.96 2.80
N MET A 92 -5.03 15.38 3.46
CA MET A 92 -5.82 16.54 3.05
C MET A 92 -5.16 17.84 3.53
N ASP A 93 -5.20 18.89 2.73
CA ASP A 93 -4.62 20.20 3.08
C ASP A 93 -5.29 20.83 4.30
N GLU A 94 -6.60 20.58 4.46
CA GLU A 94 -7.41 21.01 5.60
C GLU A 94 -7.19 20.20 6.89
N ASP A 95 -6.38 19.13 6.86
CA ASP A 95 -6.06 18.31 8.04
C ASP A 95 -5.04 19.02 8.94
N ARG A 96 -5.55 19.95 9.73
CA ARG A 96 -4.75 20.84 10.60
C ARG A 96 -5.40 21.00 11.97
N GLY A 97 -4.80 20.34 12.97
CA GLY A 97 -5.22 20.45 14.38
C GLY A 97 -6.54 19.74 14.72
N SER A 98 -6.55 18.98 15.80
CA SER A 98 -7.70 18.17 16.22
C SER A 98 -8.91 19.00 16.65
N ASP A 99 -8.69 20.25 17.00
CA ASP A 99 -9.70 21.23 17.40
C ASP A 99 -10.42 21.89 16.21
N ARG A 100 -9.93 21.69 14.98
CA ARG A 100 -10.42 22.42 13.79
C ARG A 100 -10.81 21.54 12.61
N ILE A 101 -10.36 20.29 12.55
CA ILE A 101 -10.75 19.41 11.44
C ILE A 101 -12.25 19.15 11.44
N THR A 102 -12.83 19.00 10.27
CA THR A 102 -14.23 18.62 10.12
C THR A 102 -14.39 17.11 10.15
N ILE A 103 -15.57 16.65 10.52
CA ILE A 103 -15.91 15.22 10.44
C ILE A 103 -15.84 14.71 9.00
N GLU A 104 -16.08 15.57 8.02
CA GLU A 104 -15.99 15.24 6.60
C GLU A 104 -14.54 14.96 6.19
N THR A 105 -13.58 15.80 6.61
CA THR A 105 -12.14 15.56 6.40
C THR A 105 -11.70 14.23 6.99
N LEU A 106 -12.15 13.95 8.23
CA LEU A 106 -11.86 12.66 8.89
C LEU A 106 -12.45 11.49 8.10
N ARG A 107 -13.73 11.55 7.70
CA ARG A 107 -14.39 10.49 6.92
C ARG A 107 -13.67 10.22 5.60
N ARG A 108 -13.41 11.23 4.79
CA ARG A 108 -12.74 11.11 3.50
C ARG A 108 -11.33 10.52 3.64
N THR A 109 -10.61 10.91 4.69
CA THR A 109 -9.29 10.35 4.97
C THR A 109 -9.39 8.89 5.38
N MET A 110 -10.35 8.54 6.24
CA MET A 110 -10.59 7.15 6.65
C MET A 110 -11.01 6.25 5.49
N GLU A 111 -11.86 6.74 4.57
CA GLU A 111 -12.26 5.98 3.38
C GLU A 111 -11.05 5.55 2.55
N ALA A 112 -10.15 6.48 2.24
CA ALA A 112 -9.00 6.17 1.40
C ALA A 112 -7.90 5.38 2.14
N ASN A 113 -7.61 5.73 3.41
CA ASN A 113 -6.42 5.24 4.10
C ASN A 113 -6.68 3.99 4.95
N PHE A 114 -7.94 3.69 5.27
CA PHE A 114 -8.31 2.56 6.13
C PHE A 114 -9.39 1.67 5.51
N PHE A 115 -10.60 2.20 5.22
CA PHE A 115 -11.69 1.36 4.71
C PHE A 115 -11.37 0.74 3.36
N GLY A 116 -10.77 1.51 2.45
CA GLY A 116 -10.32 0.99 1.15
C GLY A 116 -9.32 -0.17 1.27
N PRO A 117 -8.19 -0.01 1.96
CA PRO A 117 -7.26 -1.10 2.25
C PRO A 117 -7.89 -2.30 2.94
N PHE A 118 -8.83 -2.08 3.87
CA PHE A 118 -9.54 -3.13 4.57
C PHE A 118 -10.41 -3.97 3.60
N GLN A 119 -11.29 -3.31 2.85
CA GLN A 119 -12.16 -3.96 1.88
C GLN A 119 -11.38 -4.68 0.77
N LEU A 120 -10.33 -4.02 0.25
CA LEU A 120 -9.47 -4.60 -0.78
C LEU A 120 -8.74 -5.85 -0.27
N SER A 121 -8.22 -5.79 0.96
CA SER A 121 -7.56 -6.95 1.57
C SER A 121 -8.54 -8.13 1.69
N GLN A 122 -9.77 -7.90 2.17
CA GLN A 122 -10.80 -8.94 2.25
C GLN A 122 -11.16 -9.51 0.87
N ALA A 123 -11.38 -8.65 -0.13
CA ALA A 123 -11.77 -9.06 -1.47
C ALA A 123 -10.70 -9.92 -2.16
N LEU A 124 -9.41 -9.67 -1.85
CA LEU A 124 -8.28 -10.38 -2.46
C LEU A 124 -7.77 -11.57 -1.64
N LEU A 125 -8.26 -11.80 -0.42
CA LEU A 125 -7.88 -12.97 0.39
C LEU A 125 -8.05 -14.32 -0.34
N PRO A 126 -9.11 -14.57 -1.12
CA PRO A 126 -9.24 -15.83 -1.86
C PRO A 126 -8.13 -16.07 -2.87
N LEU A 127 -7.53 -15.00 -3.43
CA LEU A 127 -6.41 -15.09 -4.37
C LEU A 127 -5.07 -15.21 -3.64
N LEU A 128 -4.90 -14.47 -2.55
CA LEU A 128 -3.73 -14.58 -1.67
C LEU A 128 -3.62 -15.99 -1.08
N ASN A 129 -4.72 -16.61 -0.66
CA ASN A 129 -4.73 -17.98 -0.14
C ASN A 129 -4.31 -19.06 -1.16
N ARG A 130 -4.15 -18.72 -2.44
CA ARG A 130 -3.62 -19.61 -3.49
C ARG A 130 -2.09 -19.49 -3.66
N SER A 131 -1.47 -18.57 -2.95
CA SER A 131 -0.01 -18.40 -2.94
C SER A 131 0.61 -19.17 -1.77
N ASP A 132 1.76 -19.78 -2.01
CA ASP A 132 2.55 -20.47 -0.97
C ASP A 132 3.29 -19.49 -0.04
N ASP A 133 3.37 -18.20 -0.42
CA ASP A 133 4.06 -17.16 0.34
C ASP A 133 3.34 -15.82 0.16
N ALA A 134 2.07 -15.80 0.57
CA ALA A 134 1.19 -14.63 0.45
C ALA A 134 1.53 -13.53 1.46
N ARG A 135 1.44 -12.27 1.01
CA ARG A 135 1.80 -11.11 1.83
C ARG A 135 0.87 -9.93 1.59
N ILE A 136 0.59 -9.21 2.68
CA ILE A 136 -0.04 -7.88 2.63
C ILE A 136 0.93 -6.89 3.26
N VAL A 137 1.27 -5.84 2.52
CA VAL A 137 2.13 -4.74 2.98
C VAL A 137 1.32 -3.47 3.03
N ASN A 138 1.04 -2.99 4.24
CA ASN A 138 0.27 -1.76 4.48
C ASN A 138 1.23 -0.58 4.63
N VAL A 139 1.20 0.36 3.68
CA VAL A 139 2.04 1.57 3.74
C VAL A 139 1.40 2.55 4.74
N SER A 140 1.97 2.55 5.92
CA SER A 140 1.60 3.40 7.05
C SER A 140 2.53 4.62 7.17
N SER A 141 2.60 5.20 8.34
CA SER A 141 3.41 6.40 8.64
C SER A 141 3.82 6.40 10.11
N GLY A 142 4.95 7.04 10.43
CA GLY A 142 5.30 7.37 11.80
C GLY A 142 4.24 8.22 12.51
N LEU A 143 3.46 9.00 11.77
CA LEU A 143 2.32 9.73 12.33
C LEU A 143 1.18 8.82 12.83
N GLY A 144 1.17 7.55 12.45
CA GLY A 144 0.25 6.54 12.99
C GLY A 144 0.79 5.80 14.22
N GLN A 145 1.97 6.15 14.74
CA GLN A 145 2.50 5.59 15.99
C GLN A 145 1.79 6.22 17.19
N LEU A 146 1.37 5.40 18.16
CA LEU A 146 0.84 5.87 19.44
C LEU A 146 1.98 6.18 20.43
N SER A 147 3.07 5.45 20.33
CA SER A 147 4.25 5.61 21.20
C SER A 147 5.04 6.90 20.96
N ASP A 148 4.93 7.48 19.77
CA ASP A 148 5.66 8.70 19.35
C ASP A 148 4.70 9.66 18.62
N GLY A 149 3.45 9.69 19.08
CA GLY A 149 2.37 10.49 18.48
C GLY A 149 2.61 11.98 18.65
N GLY A 150 2.60 12.71 17.52
CA GLY A 150 2.67 14.17 17.48
C GLY A 150 1.36 14.79 16.97
N GLY A 151 1.17 16.08 17.20
CA GLY A 151 0.05 16.84 16.64
C GLY A 151 0.24 17.17 15.15
N GLY A 152 -0.76 17.84 14.55
CA GLY A 152 -0.65 18.47 13.24
C GLY A 152 -1.58 17.91 12.17
N TYR A 153 -1.70 16.59 12.04
CA TYR A 153 -2.49 15.93 10.99
C TYR A 153 -3.39 14.83 11.59
N PRO A 154 -4.44 15.22 12.34
CA PRO A 154 -5.21 14.26 13.15
C PRO A 154 -5.97 13.22 12.31
N ALA A 155 -6.60 13.60 11.19
CA ALA A 155 -7.32 12.64 10.36
C ALA A 155 -6.35 11.61 9.75
N TYR A 156 -5.22 12.06 9.24
CA TYR A 156 -4.18 11.20 8.69
C TYR A 156 -3.60 10.27 9.77
N SER A 157 -3.24 10.82 10.93
CA SER A 157 -2.67 10.05 12.04
C SER A 157 -3.63 8.97 12.53
N ILE A 158 -4.90 9.32 12.76
CA ILE A 158 -5.96 8.39 13.16
C ILE A 158 -6.11 7.27 12.09
N SER A 159 -6.14 7.64 10.81
CA SER A 159 -6.29 6.65 9.74
C SER A 159 -5.11 5.67 9.67
N LYS A 160 -3.88 6.15 9.89
CA LYS A 160 -2.68 5.30 9.88
C LYS A 160 -2.55 4.45 11.15
N ALA A 161 -3.02 4.93 12.30
CA ALA A 161 -3.16 4.12 13.51
C ALA A 161 -4.21 3.01 13.33
N ALA A 162 -5.35 3.31 12.71
CA ALA A 162 -6.36 2.31 12.36
C ALA A 162 -5.79 1.23 11.39
N LEU A 163 -5.03 1.65 10.38
CA LEU A 163 -4.35 0.74 9.44
C LEU A 163 -3.30 -0.14 10.16
N ASN A 164 -2.60 0.41 11.14
CA ASN A 164 -1.67 -0.34 11.98
C ASN A 164 -2.41 -1.41 12.82
N MET A 165 -3.53 -1.05 13.44
CA MET A 165 -4.34 -2.02 14.19
C MET A 165 -4.92 -3.11 13.26
N MET A 166 -5.40 -2.75 12.07
CA MET A 166 -5.83 -3.73 11.05
C MET A 166 -4.72 -4.72 10.72
N THR A 167 -3.48 -4.25 10.61
CA THR A 167 -2.31 -5.09 10.35
C THR A 167 -2.12 -6.15 11.43
N VAL A 168 -2.21 -5.76 12.70
CA VAL A 168 -2.08 -6.66 13.85
C VAL A 168 -3.21 -7.72 13.83
N GLN A 169 -4.46 -7.27 13.64
CA GLN A 169 -5.62 -8.16 13.62
C GLN A 169 -5.55 -9.16 12.47
N LEU A 170 -5.29 -8.71 11.25
CA LEU A 170 -5.17 -9.61 10.10
C LEU A 170 -4.01 -10.60 10.24
N ALA A 171 -2.87 -10.16 10.78
CA ALA A 171 -1.73 -11.04 10.99
C ALA A 171 -2.05 -12.18 11.96
N GLU A 172 -2.81 -11.89 13.02
CA GLU A 172 -3.24 -12.89 14.00
C GLU A 172 -4.31 -13.83 13.42
N ASP A 173 -5.34 -13.28 12.79
CA ASP A 173 -6.47 -14.05 12.25
C ASP A 173 -6.03 -14.99 11.11
N LEU A 174 -5.08 -14.55 10.29
CA LEU A 174 -4.58 -15.34 9.16
C LEU A 174 -3.50 -16.36 9.57
N LYS A 175 -2.99 -16.31 10.80
CA LYS A 175 -2.08 -17.31 11.39
C LYS A 175 -0.89 -17.68 10.49
N GLY A 176 -0.31 -16.70 9.82
CA GLY A 176 0.84 -16.87 8.94
C GLY A 176 0.55 -17.47 7.56
N ARG A 177 -0.71 -17.84 7.24
CA ARG A 177 -1.10 -18.18 5.86
C ARG A 177 -0.87 -17.02 4.89
N VAL A 178 -1.11 -15.80 5.38
CA VAL A 178 -0.75 -14.55 4.74
C VAL A 178 0.04 -13.74 5.76
N LYS A 179 1.27 -13.34 5.46
CA LYS A 179 2.05 -12.45 6.33
C LYS A 179 1.58 -11.02 6.11
N VAL A 180 1.23 -10.32 7.19
CA VAL A 180 0.71 -8.96 7.14
C VAL A 180 1.60 -8.05 7.96
N ASN A 181 2.13 -6.98 7.35
CA ASN A 181 2.98 -6.01 8.04
C ASN A 181 2.63 -4.58 7.64
N SER A 182 2.80 -3.65 8.57
CA SER A 182 2.82 -2.21 8.30
C SER A 182 4.25 -1.73 8.03
N VAL A 183 4.39 -0.74 7.16
CA VAL A 183 5.68 -0.12 6.86
C VAL A 183 5.59 1.39 6.88
N CYS A 184 6.55 2.04 7.55
CA CYS A 184 6.75 3.48 7.46
C CYS A 184 7.87 3.78 6.47
N PRO A 185 7.59 4.44 5.33
CA PRO A 185 8.62 4.79 4.35
C PRO A 185 9.52 5.94 4.81
N GLY A 186 9.18 6.60 5.93
CA GLY A 186 9.79 7.86 6.37
C GLY A 186 9.24 9.07 5.62
N TRP A 187 9.92 10.21 5.71
CA TRP A 187 9.50 11.44 5.03
C TRP A 187 10.14 11.50 3.63
N VAL A 188 9.35 11.18 2.61
CA VAL A 188 9.79 10.92 1.23
C VAL A 188 9.41 12.07 0.29
N ARG A 189 10.32 12.49 -0.58
CA ARG A 189 10.12 13.52 -1.61
C ARG A 189 9.12 13.05 -2.67
N THR A 190 7.85 13.28 -2.37
CA THR A 190 6.69 13.03 -3.22
C THR A 190 5.84 14.30 -3.21
N GLU A 191 4.78 14.34 -4.00
CA GLU A 191 3.80 15.43 -3.93
C GLU A 191 3.23 15.60 -2.51
N MET A 192 2.90 14.50 -1.82
CA MET A 192 2.43 14.51 -0.45
C MET A 192 3.50 14.96 0.56
N GLY A 193 4.74 14.50 0.40
CA GLY A 193 5.83 14.81 1.32
C GLY A 193 6.45 16.19 1.12
N GLY A 194 6.26 16.77 -0.05
CA GLY A 194 6.81 18.07 -0.42
C GLY A 194 8.32 18.08 -0.66
N PRO A 195 8.86 19.24 -1.08
CA PRO A 195 10.28 19.37 -1.46
C PRO A 195 11.24 19.29 -0.26
N GLY A 196 10.75 19.60 0.94
CA GLY A 196 11.56 19.54 2.18
C GLY A 196 11.82 18.12 2.70
N ALA A 197 11.18 17.11 2.11
CA ALA A 197 11.36 15.73 2.56
C ALA A 197 12.80 15.24 2.36
N THR A 198 13.28 14.48 3.35
CA THR A 198 14.70 14.09 3.44
C THR A 198 15.05 12.82 2.68
N ARG A 199 14.04 11.98 2.34
CA ARG A 199 14.29 10.70 1.67
C ARG A 199 13.95 10.77 0.18
N SER A 200 14.73 10.09 -0.65
CA SER A 200 14.35 9.83 -2.04
C SER A 200 13.21 8.80 -2.12
N VAL A 201 12.57 8.73 -3.28
CA VAL A 201 11.48 7.77 -3.54
C VAL A 201 11.99 6.33 -3.49
N GLU A 202 13.20 6.11 -4.02
CA GLU A 202 13.89 4.82 -4.00
C GLU A 202 14.11 4.33 -2.56
N LYS A 203 14.59 5.23 -1.69
CA LYS A 203 14.79 4.92 -0.27
C LYS A 203 13.47 4.64 0.45
N GLY A 204 12.41 5.39 0.12
CA GLY A 204 11.08 5.15 0.65
C GLY A 204 10.49 3.79 0.27
N ALA A 205 10.79 3.29 -0.92
CA ALA A 205 10.32 2.01 -1.43
C ALA A 205 11.06 0.78 -0.85
N GLU A 206 12.31 0.94 -0.39
CA GLU A 206 13.17 -0.19 0.00
C GLU A 206 12.54 -1.16 1.00
N SER A 207 11.96 -0.66 2.11
CA SER A 207 11.36 -1.51 3.13
C SER A 207 10.05 -2.17 2.66
N ILE A 208 9.32 -1.51 1.75
CA ILE A 208 8.11 -2.04 1.13
C ILE A 208 8.50 -3.25 0.24
N VAL A 209 9.49 -3.05 -0.62
CA VAL A 209 9.98 -4.10 -1.52
C VAL A 209 10.63 -5.24 -0.71
N TRP A 210 11.36 -4.93 0.35
CA TRP A 210 11.91 -5.94 1.24
C TRP A 210 10.80 -6.81 1.85
N LEU A 211 9.74 -6.21 2.42
CA LEU A 211 8.58 -6.96 2.95
C LEU A 211 7.88 -7.77 1.86
N ALA A 212 7.87 -7.30 0.63
CA ALA A 212 7.27 -8.00 -0.49
C ALA A 212 8.11 -9.21 -0.96
N THR A 213 9.43 -9.18 -0.85
CA THR A 213 10.31 -10.12 -1.58
C THR A 213 11.25 -10.96 -0.73
N ASP A 214 11.63 -10.51 0.47
CA ASP A 214 12.59 -11.24 1.31
C ASP A 214 11.92 -12.47 1.94
N PRO A 215 12.55 -13.66 1.90
CA PRO A 215 11.96 -14.88 2.46
C PRO A 215 11.81 -14.84 3.99
N MET A 216 12.64 -14.04 4.66
CA MET A 216 12.73 -13.98 6.13
C MET A 216 12.10 -12.70 6.69
N ILE A 217 10.83 -12.45 6.37
CA ILE A 217 10.10 -11.31 6.91
C ILE A 217 9.31 -11.67 8.18
N PRO A 218 9.11 -10.71 9.10
CA PRO A 218 8.23 -10.90 10.25
C PRO A 218 6.76 -10.96 9.83
N ASN A 219 5.89 -11.23 10.79
CA ASN A 219 4.44 -11.13 10.67
C ASN A 219 3.86 -10.28 11.80
N GLY A 220 2.90 -9.41 11.50
CA GLY A 220 2.23 -8.56 12.49
C GLY A 220 3.15 -7.48 13.07
N LYS A 221 4.05 -6.91 12.26
CA LYS A 221 5.03 -5.91 12.73
C LYS A 221 4.93 -4.58 11.99
N PHE A 222 5.38 -3.52 12.67
CA PHE A 222 5.57 -2.22 12.09
C PHE A 222 7.04 -1.99 11.77
N ILE A 223 7.35 -1.71 10.51
CA ILE A 223 8.72 -1.73 9.98
C ILE A 223 9.12 -0.34 9.45
N ARG A 224 10.35 0.09 9.76
CA ARG A 224 11.07 1.19 9.11
C ARG A 224 12.52 0.79 8.90
N ASP A 225 13.08 1.05 7.73
CA ASP A 225 14.47 0.72 7.39
C ASP A 225 14.83 -0.76 7.67
N ARG A 226 13.87 -1.68 7.34
CA ARG A 226 13.94 -3.13 7.57
C ARG A 226 14.09 -3.53 9.05
N LYS A 227 13.75 -2.63 9.97
CA LYS A 227 13.77 -2.88 11.42
C LYS A 227 12.37 -2.68 11.99
N GLU A 228 12.05 -3.46 12.99
CA GLU A 228 10.83 -3.27 13.76
C GLU A 228 10.90 -1.95 14.53
N ILE A 229 9.80 -1.21 14.50
CA ILE A 229 9.59 0.00 15.29
C ILE A 229 8.33 -0.15 16.14
N ALA A 230 8.18 0.66 17.20
CA ALA A 230 6.99 0.66 18.03
C ALA A 230 5.73 1.07 17.22
N TRP A 231 4.58 0.60 17.71
CA TRP A 231 3.26 0.96 17.18
C TRP A 231 2.84 2.37 17.58
#